data_d5e0dccde3f6132a428060dd9926cbf1
#
_entry.id   d5e0dccde3f6132a428060dd9926cbf1
#
_cell.length_a   1.000
_cell.length_b   1.000
_cell.length_c   1.000
_cell.angle_alpha   90.00
_cell.angle_beta   90.00
_cell.angle_gamma   90.00
#
_symmetry.space_group_name_H-M   'P 1'
#
loop_
_entity.id
_entity.type
_entity.pdbx_description
1 polymer ?
#
loop_
_entity_poly.entity_id
_entity_poly.type
_entity_poly.pdbx_seq_one_letter_code
_entity_poly.pdbx_strand_id
1 'polypeptide(L)'
;MQQALFGGGCFWCTEAVFLQIQGVQQVVSGYAGGHTTQPNYDDVCGGNTGHAEVILIDFDENQINYNQLLDVFFATHDPTTLNRQGNDVGTQYRSVIYYLNDEQQQQAQQAIDALKADGINVVTELSPDPTFYPAEDYHQNFFAKNPTQG
;
A
#
# COMPACT_ATOMS: atom_id res chain seq x y z
N MET A 1 -9.84 -3.63 16.69
CA MET A 1 -9.60 -3.19 15.30
C MET A 1 -8.10 -3.11 15.06
N GLN A 2 -7.65 -3.57 13.90
CA GLN A 2 -6.24 -3.58 13.53
C GLN A 2 -5.97 -2.67 12.34
N GLN A 3 -4.70 -2.41 12.09
CA GLN A 3 -4.25 -1.59 10.96
C GLN A 3 -3.26 -2.35 10.09
N ALA A 4 -3.24 -2.02 8.79
CA ALA A 4 -2.27 -2.51 7.83
C ALA A 4 -1.77 -1.34 6.97
N LEU A 5 -0.49 -1.36 6.60
CA LEU A 5 0.13 -0.28 5.81
C LEU A 5 0.79 -0.89 4.59
N PHE A 6 0.24 -0.60 3.42
CA PHE A 6 0.67 -1.16 2.13
C PHE A 6 0.93 -0.09 1.09
N GLY A 7 1.89 -0.33 0.21
CA GLY A 7 2.12 0.46 -1.00
C GLY A 7 2.21 -0.43 -2.22
N GLY A 8 1.45 -0.13 -3.27
CA GLY A 8 1.43 -0.94 -4.49
C GLY A 8 0.92 -0.13 -5.67
N GLY A 9 1.65 0.91 -6.06
CA GLY A 9 1.29 1.80 -7.15
C GLY A 9 0.56 3.04 -6.67
N CYS A 10 -0.26 3.62 -7.54
CA CYS A 10 -1.01 4.83 -7.22
C CYS A 10 -2.00 4.55 -6.07
N PHE A 11 -1.94 5.36 -5.01
CA PHE A 11 -2.81 5.16 -3.84
C PHE A 11 -4.30 5.42 -4.15
N TRP A 12 -4.62 6.17 -5.21
CA TRP A 12 -6.02 6.31 -5.63
C TRP A 12 -6.62 4.95 -6.02
N CYS A 13 -5.85 4.14 -6.74
CA CYS A 13 -6.29 2.81 -7.19
C CYS A 13 -6.35 1.82 -6.02
N THR A 14 -5.32 1.79 -5.18
CA THR A 14 -5.28 0.88 -4.02
C THR A 14 -6.36 1.23 -3.00
N GLU A 15 -6.57 2.52 -2.74
CA GLU A 15 -7.65 2.97 -1.85
C GLU A 15 -9.00 2.49 -2.34
N ALA A 16 -9.30 2.69 -3.64
CA ALA A 16 -10.58 2.30 -4.22
C ALA A 16 -10.85 0.79 -4.08
N VAL A 17 -9.82 -0.04 -4.28
CA VAL A 17 -9.94 -1.48 -4.15
C VAL A 17 -10.27 -1.87 -2.70
N PHE A 18 -9.49 -1.39 -1.74
CA PHE A 18 -9.65 -1.80 -0.34
C PHE A 18 -10.92 -1.26 0.31
N LEU A 19 -11.41 -0.10 -0.14
CA LEU A 19 -12.69 0.44 0.35
C LEU A 19 -13.87 -0.47 0.04
N GLN A 20 -13.78 -1.33 -0.97
CA GLN A 20 -14.85 -2.26 -1.35
C GLN A 20 -14.80 -3.58 -0.56
N ILE A 21 -13.79 -3.79 0.26
CA ILE A 21 -13.61 -5.06 0.97
C ILE A 21 -14.43 -5.04 2.27
N GLN A 22 -15.26 -6.06 2.45
CA GLN A 22 -16.02 -6.21 3.70
C GLN A 22 -15.07 -6.42 4.87
N GLY A 23 -15.26 -5.67 5.94
CA GLY A 23 -14.38 -5.70 7.11
C GLY A 23 -13.37 -4.56 7.15
N VAL A 24 -13.13 -3.89 6.02
CA VAL A 24 -12.32 -2.67 5.96
C VAL A 24 -13.21 -1.50 6.39
N GLN A 25 -12.80 -0.82 7.46
CA GLN A 25 -13.58 0.27 8.06
C GLN A 25 -13.16 1.64 7.53
N GLN A 26 -11.88 1.81 7.25
CA GLN A 26 -11.33 3.07 6.78
C GLN A 26 -10.04 2.82 6.01
N VAL A 27 -9.80 3.62 4.98
CA VAL A 27 -8.55 3.66 4.22
C VAL A 27 -8.10 5.10 4.12
N VAL A 28 -6.87 5.38 4.54
CA VAL A 28 -6.27 6.71 4.46
C VAL A 28 -5.07 6.65 3.53
N SER A 29 -5.12 7.38 2.44
CA SER A 29 -3.99 7.50 1.51
C SER A 29 -2.92 8.42 2.08
N GLY A 30 -1.64 8.10 1.83
CA GLY A 30 -0.54 8.90 2.36
C GLY A 30 0.82 8.50 1.82
N TYR A 31 1.85 8.94 2.53
CA TYR A 31 3.25 8.74 2.15
C TYR A 31 4.03 8.15 3.32
N ALA A 32 4.97 7.26 3.03
CA ALA A 32 5.79 6.63 4.06
C ALA A 32 7.09 6.09 3.49
N GLY A 33 8.07 5.90 4.36
CA GLY A 33 9.33 5.23 4.01
C GLY A 33 10.40 6.12 3.39
N GLY A 34 10.16 7.41 3.25
CA GLY A 34 11.12 8.35 2.70
C GLY A 34 11.92 9.08 3.78
N HIS A 35 12.68 10.08 3.34
CA HIS A 35 13.61 10.81 4.22
C HIS A 35 13.18 12.25 4.50
N THR A 36 12.09 12.74 3.91
CA THR A 36 11.58 14.09 4.18
C THR A 36 10.43 14.03 5.18
N THR A 37 10.24 15.14 5.93
CA THR A 37 9.11 15.29 6.85
C THR A 37 7.99 16.04 6.16
N GLN A 38 6.75 15.69 6.51
CA GLN A 38 5.54 16.35 5.98
C GLN A 38 5.57 16.53 4.46
N PRO A 39 5.79 15.44 3.69
CA PRO A 39 5.84 15.54 2.24
C PRO A 39 4.48 15.92 1.67
N ASN A 40 4.50 16.55 0.49
CA ASN A 40 3.27 16.77 -0.28
C ASN A 40 3.32 15.97 -1.58
N TYR A 41 2.19 15.94 -2.31
CA TYR A 41 2.08 15.14 -3.53
C TYR A 41 3.12 15.54 -4.58
N ASP A 42 3.34 16.84 -4.77
CA ASP A 42 4.29 17.34 -5.76
C ASP A 42 5.73 16.92 -5.41
N ASP A 43 6.10 16.98 -4.14
CA ASP A 43 7.43 16.53 -3.68
C ASP A 43 7.62 15.04 -3.93
N VAL A 44 6.62 14.21 -3.60
CA VAL A 44 6.69 12.76 -3.79
C VAL A 44 6.76 12.41 -5.27
N CYS A 45 5.95 13.06 -6.10
CA CYS A 45 5.95 12.85 -7.55
C CYS A 45 7.27 13.26 -8.20
N GLY A 46 8.00 14.18 -7.58
CA GLY A 46 9.33 14.55 -8.04
C GLY A 46 10.38 13.46 -7.86
N GLY A 47 10.08 12.44 -7.07
CA GLY A 47 10.96 11.28 -6.87
C GLY A 47 12.15 11.52 -5.95
N ASN A 48 12.21 12.66 -5.27
CA ASN A 48 13.36 13.07 -4.46
C ASN A 48 13.17 12.83 -2.96
N THR A 49 11.96 12.44 -2.51
CA THR A 49 11.67 12.27 -1.10
C THR A 49 11.96 10.86 -0.59
N GLY A 50 12.01 9.87 -1.48
CA GLY A 50 12.11 8.46 -1.12
C GLY A 50 10.83 7.85 -0.57
N HIS A 51 9.76 8.65 -0.39
CA HIS A 51 8.48 8.14 0.10
C HIS A 51 7.76 7.31 -0.94
N ALA A 52 7.06 6.25 -0.48
CA ALA A 52 6.10 5.52 -1.30
C ALA A 52 4.72 6.09 -1.08
N GLU A 53 3.87 6.01 -2.11
CA GLU A 53 2.44 6.20 -1.96
C GLU A 53 1.86 4.95 -1.30
N VAL A 54 1.24 5.12 -0.15
CA VAL A 54 0.75 4.01 0.67
C VAL A 54 -0.68 4.26 1.13
N ILE A 55 -1.32 3.19 1.60
CA ILE A 55 -2.62 3.28 2.26
C ILE A 55 -2.51 2.69 3.65
N LEU A 56 -3.11 3.37 4.61
CA LEU A 56 -3.28 2.86 5.98
C LEU A 56 -4.70 2.36 6.11
N ILE A 57 -4.86 1.07 6.35
CA ILE A 57 -6.15 0.38 6.38
C ILE A 57 -6.51 0.09 7.83
N ASP A 58 -7.69 0.55 8.25
CA ASP A 58 -8.31 0.11 9.51
C ASP A 58 -9.28 -1.04 9.18
N PHE A 59 -9.08 -2.20 9.77
CA PHE A 59 -9.91 -3.36 9.49
C PHE A 59 -10.38 -4.06 10.76
N ASP A 60 -11.56 -4.68 10.67
CA ASP A 60 -12.14 -5.46 11.74
C ASP A 60 -11.67 -6.92 11.61
N GLU A 61 -10.80 -7.35 12.53
CA GLU A 61 -10.22 -8.70 12.49
C GLU A 61 -11.26 -9.81 12.70
N ASN A 62 -12.47 -9.47 13.12
CA ASN A 62 -13.58 -10.44 13.21
C ASN A 62 -14.25 -10.67 11.84
N GLN A 63 -14.06 -9.78 10.87
CA GLN A 63 -14.65 -9.88 9.53
C GLN A 63 -13.62 -10.24 8.47
N ILE A 64 -12.39 -9.73 8.60
CA ILE A 64 -11.30 -10.01 7.66
C ILE A 64 -9.99 -10.05 8.43
N ASN A 65 -9.11 -10.98 8.10
CA ASN A 65 -7.79 -11.07 8.73
C ASN A 65 -6.70 -10.48 7.85
N TYR A 66 -5.51 -10.33 8.43
CA TYR A 66 -4.37 -9.74 7.73
C TYR A 66 -3.96 -10.56 6.50
N ASN A 67 -4.00 -11.89 6.58
CA ASN A 67 -3.69 -12.77 5.45
C ASN A 67 -4.63 -12.54 4.27
N GLN A 68 -5.91 -12.31 4.53
CA GLN A 68 -6.88 -12.00 3.49
C GLN A 68 -6.60 -10.65 2.84
N LEU A 69 -6.17 -9.66 3.63
CA LEU A 69 -5.72 -8.37 3.08
C LEU A 69 -4.49 -8.53 2.20
N LEU A 70 -3.54 -9.37 2.59
CA LEU A 70 -2.36 -9.69 1.79
C LEU A 70 -2.75 -10.34 0.46
N ASP A 71 -3.71 -11.25 0.47
CA ASP A 71 -4.19 -11.90 -0.75
C ASP A 71 -4.77 -10.87 -1.73
N VAL A 72 -5.56 -9.92 -1.24
CA VAL A 72 -6.10 -8.83 -2.05
C VAL A 72 -4.98 -7.95 -2.58
N PHE A 73 -4.02 -7.59 -1.72
CA PHE A 73 -2.88 -6.75 -2.09
C PHE A 73 -2.10 -7.36 -3.25
N PHE A 74 -1.72 -8.64 -3.15
CA PHE A 74 -0.95 -9.31 -4.19
C PHE A 74 -1.76 -9.62 -5.45
N ALA A 75 -3.09 -9.69 -5.35
CA ALA A 75 -3.96 -9.92 -6.51
C ALA A 75 -4.25 -8.65 -7.31
N THR A 76 -4.05 -7.46 -6.72
CA THR A 76 -4.48 -6.19 -7.30
C THR A 76 -3.35 -5.30 -7.80
N HIS A 77 -2.10 -5.72 -7.64
CA HIS A 77 -0.95 -5.02 -8.20
C HIS A 77 0.10 -6.04 -8.65
N ASP A 78 1.12 -5.57 -9.37
CA ASP A 78 2.20 -6.43 -9.84
C ASP A 78 3.36 -6.39 -8.84
N PRO A 79 3.62 -7.46 -8.09
CA PRO A 79 4.72 -7.49 -7.12
C PRO A 79 6.08 -7.80 -7.76
N THR A 80 6.15 -7.93 -9.09
CA THR A 80 7.37 -8.33 -9.81
C THR A 80 8.09 -7.18 -10.48
N THR A 81 7.52 -5.97 -10.47
CA THR A 81 8.11 -4.79 -11.13
C THR A 81 8.70 -3.85 -10.09
N LEU A 82 10.01 -3.65 -10.15
CA LEU A 82 10.72 -2.79 -9.20
C LEU A 82 10.42 -1.32 -9.49
N ASN A 83 9.96 -0.60 -8.47
CA ASN A 83 9.67 0.84 -8.54
C ASN A 83 8.74 1.22 -9.68
N ARG A 84 7.78 0.35 -9.98
CA ARG A 84 6.87 0.54 -11.11
C ARG A 84 5.58 -0.24 -10.93
N GLN A 85 4.45 0.37 -11.35
CA GLN A 85 3.17 -0.33 -11.50
C GLN A 85 2.55 0.11 -12.82
N GLY A 86 2.49 -0.82 -13.79
CA GLY A 86 1.97 -0.52 -15.11
C GLY A 86 2.75 0.63 -15.78
N ASN A 87 2.05 1.70 -16.09
CA ASN A 87 2.64 2.91 -16.69
C ASN A 87 3.20 3.90 -15.65
N ASP A 88 2.94 3.67 -14.37
CA ASP A 88 3.43 4.53 -13.29
C ASP A 88 4.84 4.09 -12.90
N VAL A 89 5.83 4.92 -13.22
CA VAL A 89 7.25 4.64 -12.98
C VAL A 89 7.81 5.60 -11.94
N GLY A 90 8.49 5.05 -10.93
CA GLY A 90 9.12 5.82 -9.87
C GLY A 90 9.13 5.08 -8.54
N THR A 91 10.02 5.47 -7.64
CA THR A 91 10.15 4.85 -6.32
C THR A 91 8.89 5.01 -5.47
N GLN A 92 8.09 6.06 -5.71
CA GLN A 92 6.83 6.30 -5.03
C GLN A 92 5.78 5.22 -5.34
N TYR A 93 5.92 4.49 -6.43
CA TYR A 93 4.99 3.44 -6.86
C TYR A 93 5.48 2.03 -6.52
N ARG A 94 6.52 1.90 -5.70
CA ARG A 94 7.08 0.59 -5.38
C ARG A 94 6.12 -0.25 -4.55
N SER A 95 6.22 -1.58 -4.72
CA SER A 95 5.48 -2.54 -3.92
C SER A 95 6.13 -2.66 -2.56
N VAL A 96 5.39 -2.39 -1.48
CA VAL A 96 5.94 -2.42 -0.13
C VAL A 96 4.88 -2.80 0.89
N ILE A 97 5.31 -3.58 1.89
CA ILE A 97 4.53 -3.89 3.08
C ILE A 97 5.30 -3.37 4.29
N TYR A 98 4.68 -2.47 5.05
CA TYR A 98 5.22 -2.00 6.31
C TYR A 98 4.49 -2.71 7.45
N TYR A 99 5.16 -3.65 8.10
CA TYR A 99 4.52 -4.38 9.20
C TYR A 99 4.49 -3.52 10.48
N LEU A 100 3.39 -3.64 11.21
CA LEU A 100 3.15 -2.86 12.44
C LEU A 100 3.46 -3.67 13.70
N ASN A 101 3.63 -4.99 13.56
CA ASN A 101 3.95 -5.89 14.66
C ASN A 101 4.60 -7.18 14.11
N ASP A 102 5.09 -8.04 15.02
CA ASP A 102 5.79 -9.26 14.63
C ASP A 102 4.88 -10.26 13.90
N GLU A 103 3.62 -10.34 14.28
CA GLU A 103 2.67 -11.23 13.61
C GLU A 103 2.48 -10.85 12.16
N GLN A 104 2.33 -9.56 11.86
CA GLN A 104 2.23 -9.06 10.49
C GLN A 104 3.51 -9.36 9.71
N GLN A 105 4.67 -9.19 10.33
CA GLN A 105 5.95 -9.51 9.69
C GLN A 105 6.00 -10.98 9.27
N GLN A 106 5.62 -11.89 10.15
CA GLN A 106 5.63 -13.32 9.88
C GLN A 106 4.64 -13.69 8.78
N GLN A 107 3.42 -13.15 8.84
CA GLN A 107 2.39 -13.44 7.84
C GLN A 107 2.77 -12.89 6.46
N ALA A 108 3.31 -11.67 6.40
CA ALA A 108 3.75 -11.06 5.16
C ALA A 108 4.93 -11.83 4.55
N GLN A 109 5.89 -12.24 5.37
CA GLN A 109 7.03 -13.03 4.90
C GLN A 109 6.59 -14.38 4.35
N GLN A 110 5.65 -15.03 5.01
CA GLN A 110 5.09 -16.31 4.53
C GLN A 110 4.38 -16.14 3.19
N ALA A 111 3.62 -15.05 3.02
CA ALA A 111 2.93 -14.77 1.76
C ALA A 111 3.94 -14.55 0.62
N ILE A 112 5.00 -13.79 0.87
CA ILE A 112 6.07 -13.54 -0.11
C ILE A 112 6.76 -14.85 -0.48
N ASP A 113 7.10 -15.66 0.53
CA ASP A 113 7.80 -16.93 0.32
C ASP A 113 6.94 -17.90 -0.49
N ALA A 114 5.63 -17.94 -0.25
CA ALA A 114 4.70 -18.79 -1.00
C ALA A 114 4.65 -18.38 -2.48
N LEU A 115 4.64 -17.10 -2.78
CA LEU A 115 4.67 -16.60 -4.17
C LEU A 115 6.00 -16.96 -4.85
N LYS A 116 7.11 -16.81 -4.15
CA LYS A 116 8.43 -17.19 -4.69
C LYS A 116 8.52 -18.69 -4.95
N ALA A 117 7.91 -19.51 -4.08
CA ALA A 117 7.85 -20.95 -4.28
C ALA A 117 7.06 -21.33 -5.53
N ASP A 118 6.09 -20.51 -5.92
CA ASP A 118 5.30 -20.68 -7.14
C ASP A 118 6.01 -20.13 -8.39
N GLY A 119 7.25 -19.67 -8.26
CA GLY A 119 8.04 -19.16 -9.38
C GLY A 119 7.85 -17.68 -9.67
N ILE A 120 7.16 -16.95 -8.79
CA ILE A 120 6.93 -15.51 -8.95
C ILE A 120 8.13 -14.75 -8.38
N ASN A 121 8.74 -13.88 -9.18
CA ASN A 121 9.89 -13.07 -8.75
C ASN A 121 9.42 -11.82 -8.01
N VAL A 122 9.05 -11.98 -6.74
CA VAL A 122 8.52 -10.90 -5.90
C VAL A 122 9.63 -9.93 -5.52
N VAL A 123 9.41 -8.64 -5.79
CA VAL A 123 10.32 -7.55 -5.41
C VAL A 123 9.72 -6.65 -4.31
N THR A 124 8.62 -7.07 -3.72
CA THR A 124 7.96 -6.33 -2.65
C THR A 124 8.90 -6.13 -1.46
N GLU A 125 9.07 -4.87 -1.04
CA GLU A 125 9.84 -4.54 0.17
C GLU A 125 9.02 -4.92 1.40
N LEU A 126 9.69 -5.50 2.40
CA LEU A 126 9.07 -5.80 3.70
C LEU A 126 9.92 -5.15 4.79
N SER A 127 9.36 -4.15 5.46
CA SER A 127 10.09 -3.32 6.42
C SER A 127 9.20 -2.96 7.61
N PRO A 128 9.79 -2.59 8.78
CA PRO A 128 9.01 -2.08 9.91
C PRO A 128 8.36 -0.74 9.54
N ASP A 129 7.24 -0.44 10.21
CA ASP A 129 6.48 0.77 9.89
C ASP A 129 7.30 2.04 10.10
N PRO A 130 7.41 2.89 9.07
CA PRO A 130 7.98 4.23 9.21
C PRO A 130 6.90 5.21 9.66
N THR A 131 7.27 6.49 9.81
CA THR A 131 6.27 7.53 10.06
C THR A 131 5.34 7.64 8.84
N PHE A 132 4.03 7.58 9.08
CA PHE A 132 3.01 7.75 8.06
C PHE A 132 2.57 9.21 8.00
N TYR A 133 2.55 9.78 6.81
CA TYR A 133 2.07 11.14 6.56
C TYR A 133 0.81 11.07 5.70
N PRO A 134 -0.38 11.40 6.25
CA PRO A 134 -1.61 11.42 5.43
C PRO A 134 -1.45 12.36 4.25
N ALA A 135 -1.95 11.92 3.10
CA ALA A 135 -1.98 12.77 1.90
C ALA A 135 -3.02 13.89 2.07
N GLU A 136 -2.95 14.86 1.18
CA GLU A 136 -3.88 15.99 1.13
C GLU A 136 -5.32 15.50 1.00
N ASP A 137 -6.29 16.26 1.52
CA ASP A 137 -7.70 15.86 1.53
C ASP A 137 -8.25 15.53 0.14
N TYR A 138 -7.79 16.22 -0.88
CA TYR A 138 -8.29 15.98 -2.24
C TYR A 138 -7.86 14.63 -2.82
N HIS A 139 -6.88 13.94 -2.21
CA HIS A 139 -6.49 12.59 -2.58
C HIS A 139 -7.32 11.52 -1.86
N GLN A 140 -7.94 11.87 -0.74
CA GLN A 140 -8.74 10.91 0.03
C GLN A 140 -10.05 10.64 -0.70
N ASN A 141 -10.40 9.36 -0.88
CA ASN A 141 -11.59 8.94 -1.62
C ASN A 141 -11.64 9.53 -3.04
N PHE A 142 -10.50 9.58 -3.72
CA PHE A 142 -10.37 10.27 -5.01
C PHE A 142 -11.39 9.78 -6.04
N PHE A 143 -11.53 8.47 -6.23
CA PHE A 143 -12.47 7.94 -7.23
C PHE A 143 -13.93 8.12 -6.82
N ALA A 144 -14.23 8.14 -5.53
CA ALA A 144 -15.59 8.46 -5.05
C ALA A 144 -15.96 9.92 -5.33
N LYS A 145 -14.98 10.83 -5.20
CA LYS A 145 -15.17 12.28 -5.48
C LYS A 145 -15.11 12.58 -6.98
N ASN A 146 -14.41 11.74 -7.76
CA ASN A 146 -14.16 11.95 -9.19
C ASN A 146 -14.47 10.67 -9.97
N PRO A 147 -15.73 10.21 -10.01
CA PRO A 147 -16.07 8.90 -10.58
C PRO A 147 -15.78 8.79 -12.08
N THR A 148 -15.63 9.90 -12.78
CA THR A 148 -15.31 9.93 -14.22
C THR A 148 -13.81 9.84 -14.50
N GLN A 149 -12.98 9.84 -13.46
CA GLN A 149 -11.51 9.78 -13.59
C GLN A 149 -10.98 8.36 -13.59
N GLY A 150 -11.81 7.38 -13.35
CA GLY A 150 -11.47 5.98 -13.22
C GLY A 150 -10.80 5.28 -14.40
#